data_cc7eea00434dd482e9cba9b7d34d14ad
#
_entry.id   cc7eea00434dd482e9cba9b7d34d14ad
#
_cell.length_a   1.000
_cell.length_b   1.000
_cell.length_c   1.000
_cell.angle_alpha   90.00
_cell.angle_beta   90.00
_cell.angle_gamma   90.00
#
_symmetry.space_group_name_H-M   'P 1'
#
loop_
_entity.id
_entity.type
_entity.pdbx_description
1 polymer ?
#
loop_
_entity_poly.entity_id
_entity_poly.type
_entity_poly.pdbx_seq_one_letter_code
_entity_poly.pdbx_strand_id
1 'polypeptide(L)'
;MTKPRAAVIGSGFGGLALAVRLQSAGFDTTVFEGRDKPGGRAYVWHEEGFTFDAGPTVITDPDCLEQLFALSGRKLSDYVDLISVDPFYRLCWEDGHTFDYVNDQAKLDAQIAAKNPADVAGYKRFLAYSEELFQEGYVKLGHVPFLDFKSMIVAAPQLMKLQAWRSVYAKVCDFVQDEHLRQALSFHTLLVGGSPFATSSIYALIHALERRGGVWFPRGGTHALITALATLFQELGGTLRLSTPAKTITTQAGRVTGVELAGGKIEAFDTVASNADIVHTYEKLLGHTKRGRSEAKRLKGARFSPSLFVVHFGLKAEHPQMRHHTICFGSRYRELIGEIYGKNNLANDFSLYLHAPCATDKGQAPEGC
;
A
#
# COMPACT_ATOMS: atom_id res chain seq x y z
N MET A 1 -18.47 -1.55 -34.87
CA MET A 1 -17.08 -1.11 -34.68
C MET A 1 -16.37 -2.14 -33.83
N THR A 2 -15.17 -2.54 -34.18
CA THR A 2 -14.34 -3.44 -33.36
C THR A 2 -13.96 -2.70 -32.07
N LYS A 3 -14.01 -3.38 -30.92
CA LYS A 3 -13.57 -2.81 -29.65
C LYS A 3 -12.07 -2.48 -29.70
N PRO A 4 -11.61 -1.34 -29.16
CA PRO A 4 -10.18 -1.06 -29.06
C PRO A 4 -9.53 -2.08 -28.13
N ARG A 5 -8.32 -2.55 -28.50
CA ARG A 5 -7.58 -3.57 -27.75
C ARG A 5 -6.58 -2.94 -26.78
N ALA A 6 -6.64 -3.35 -25.52
CA ALA A 6 -5.73 -2.89 -24.49
C ALA A 6 -4.92 -4.03 -23.90
N ALA A 7 -3.61 -3.82 -23.71
CA ALA A 7 -2.77 -4.71 -22.91
C ALA A 7 -2.40 -4.07 -21.59
N VAL A 8 -2.44 -4.85 -20.50
CA VAL A 8 -1.91 -4.47 -19.19
C VAL A 8 -0.80 -5.45 -18.82
N ILE A 9 0.38 -4.95 -18.52
CA ILE A 9 1.54 -5.77 -18.12
C ILE A 9 1.65 -5.75 -16.60
N GLY A 10 1.46 -6.92 -15.99
CA GLY A 10 1.47 -7.14 -14.54
C GLY A 10 0.06 -7.12 -13.91
N SER A 11 -0.24 -8.17 -13.15
CA SER A 11 -1.53 -8.42 -12.49
C SER A 11 -1.51 -8.11 -10.98
N GLY A 12 -0.70 -7.14 -10.54
CA GLY A 12 -0.81 -6.58 -9.19
C GLY A 12 -2.09 -5.73 -9.04
N PHE A 13 -2.36 -5.22 -7.83
CA PHE A 13 -3.55 -4.41 -7.55
C PHE A 13 -3.80 -3.32 -8.61
N GLY A 14 -2.78 -2.50 -8.90
CA GLY A 14 -2.92 -1.40 -9.88
C GLY A 14 -3.20 -1.89 -11.30
N GLY A 15 -2.58 -3.02 -11.72
CA GLY A 15 -2.81 -3.60 -13.02
C GLY A 15 -4.21 -4.17 -13.17
N LEU A 16 -4.69 -4.92 -12.18
CA LEU A 16 -6.06 -5.47 -12.17
C LEU A 16 -7.10 -4.36 -12.07
N ALA A 17 -6.90 -3.35 -11.21
CA ALA A 17 -7.80 -2.21 -11.11
C ALA A 17 -7.92 -1.44 -12.44
N LEU A 18 -6.79 -1.23 -13.14
CA LEU A 18 -6.82 -0.63 -14.47
C LEU A 18 -7.52 -1.53 -15.50
N ALA A 19 -7.25 -2.84 -15.46
CA ALA A 19 -7.85 -3.80 -16.38
C ALA A 19 -9.38 -3.85 -16.23
N VAL A 20 -9.91 -3.87 -14.99
CA VAL A 20 -11.34 -3.76 -14.70
C VAL A 20 -11.91 -2.48 -15.30
N ARG A 21 -11.26 -1.33 -15.08
CA ARG A 21 -11.73 -0.04 -15.63
C ARG A 21 -11.73 0.00 -17.15
N LEU A 22 -10.69 -0.50 -17.79
CA LEU A 22 -10.60 -0.56 -19.26
C LEU A 22 -11.69 -1.49 -19.83
N GLN A 23 -11.86 -2.66 -19.23
CA GLN A 23 -12.89 -3.61 -19.67
C GLN A 23 -14.30 -3.02 -19.51
N SER A 24 -14.58 -2.36 -18.37
CA SER A 24 -15.86 -1.66 -18.13
C SER A 24 -16.08 -0.47 -19.07
N ALA A 25 -14.97 0.17 -19.54
CA ALA A 25 -15.03 1.24 -20.54
C ALA A 25 -15.18 0.74 -22.00
N GLY A 26 -15.31 -0.58 -22.20
CA GLY A 26 -15.58 -1.17 -23.53
C GLY A 26 -14.33 -1.58 -24.31
N PHE A 27 -13.13 -1.59 -23.72
CA PHE A 27 -11.96 -2.17 -24.34
C PHE A 27 -12.00 -3.70 -24.34
N ASP A 28 -11.35 -4.33 -25.32
CA ASP A 28 -10.96 -5.74 -25.30
C ASP A 28 -9.60 -5.84 -24.59
N THR A 29 -9.63 -6.19 -23.29
CA THR A 29 -8.46 -6.06 -22.42
C THR A 29 -7.80 -7.39 -22.12
N THR A 30 -6.46 -7.47 -22.33
CA THR A 30 -5.64 -8.61 -21.95
C THR A 30 -4.62 -8.20 -20.90
N VAL A 31 -4.56 -8.94 -19.78
CA VAL A 31 -3.53 -8.80 -18.75
C VAL A 31 -2.48 -9.89 -18.94
N PHE A 32 -1.20 -9.51 -19.00
CA PHE A 32 -0.05 -10.39 -19.06
C PHE A 32 0.66 -10.43 -17.71
N GLU A 33 0.78 -11.61 -17.12
CA GLU A 33 1.47 -11.86 -15.87
C GLU A 33 2.61 -12.85 -16.06
N GLY A 34 3.79 -12.52 -15.56
CA GLY A 34 4.97 -13.39 -15.67
C GLY A 34 4.98 -14.57 -14.72
N ARG A 35 4.24 -14.46 -13.59
CA ARG A 35 4.13 -15.50 -12.56
C ARG A 35 2.97 -16.46 -12.84
N ASP A 36 2.94 -17.54 -12.08
CA ASP A 36 1.91 -18.57 -12.07
C ASP A 36 0.59 -18.15 -11.41
N LYS A 37 0.63 -17.06 -10.61
CA LYS A 37 -0.53 -16.47 -9.92
C LYS A 37 -0.54 -14.96 -10.10
N PRO A 38 -1.74 -14.32 -10.10
CA PRO A 38 -1.82 -12.86 -10.05
C PRO A 38 -1.38 -12.32 -8.69
N GLY A 39 -1.18 -11.02 -8.58
CA GLY A 39 -0.98 -10.32 -7.32
C GLY A 39 0.29 -9.48 -7.25
N GLY A 40 1.30 -9.77 -8.03
CA GLY A 40 2.55 -9.01 -8.00
C GLY A 40 3.18 -9.01 -6.60
N ARG A 41 3.18 -7.86 -5.90
CA ARG A 41 3.66 -7.76 -4.51
C ARG A 41 2.66 -8.28 -3.48
N ALA A 42 1.40 -8.50 -3.82
CA ALA A 42 0.40 -9.19 -3.01
C ALA A 42 0.30 -10.69 -3.40
N TYR A 43 1.45 -11.31 -3.57
CA TYR A 43 1.56 -12.75 -3.83
C TYR A 43 1.30 -13.54 -2.54
N VAL A 44 1.04 -14.83 -2.66
CA VAL A 44 0.78 -15.73 -1.52
C VAL A 44 1.54 -17.04 -1.66
N TRP A 45 2.02 -17.55 -0.54
CA TRP A 45 2.54 -18.91 -0.41
C TRP A 45 1.65 -19.72 0.55
N HIS A 46 1.49 -20.99 0.24
CA HIS A 46 0.84 -21.96 1.11
C HIS A 46 1.85 -23.07 1.41
N GLU A 47 2.16 -23.24 2.68
CA GLU A 47 3.17 -24.19 3.11
C GLU A 47 2.71 -24.84 4.43
N GLU A 48 2.70 -26.18 4.50
CA GLU A 48 2.34 -26.96 5.70
C GLU A 48 1.01 -26.52 6.36
N GLY A 49 0.02 -26.08 5.57
CA GLY A 49 -1.28 -25.60 6.04
C GLY A 49 -1.31 -24.14 6.49
N PHE A 50 -0.18 -23.44 6.44
CA PHE A 50 -0.13 -21.98 6.66
C PHE A 50 -0.33 -21.21 5.37
N THR A 51 -0.91 -20.02 5.49
CA THR A 51 -1.01 -19.03 4.41
C THR A 51 -0.10 -17.84 4.72
N PHE A 52 0.80 -17.51 3.80
CA PHE A 52 1.76 -16.42 3.95
C PHE A 52 1.54 -15.36 2.86
N ASP A 53 1.00 -14.22 3.25
CA ASP A 53 0.90 -13.05 2.36
C ASP A 53 2.27 -12.38 2.15
N ALA A 54 2.57 -12.01 0.90
CA ALA A 54 3.90 -11.51 0.52
C ALA A 54 4.17 -10.04 0.89
N GLY A 55 3.14 -9.23 1.06
CA GLY A 55 3.35 -7.77 1.06
C GLY A 55 2.30 -6.98 1.84
N PRO A 56 1.34 -6.32 1.17
CA PRO A 56 0.39 -5.46 1.85
C PRO A 56 -0.51 -6.28 2.78
N THR A 57 -0.66 -5.78 4.02
CA THR A 57 -1.43 -6.47 5.07
C THR A 57 -2.49 -5.58 5.69
N VAL A 58 -2.50 -4.28 5.38
CA VAL A 58 -3.38 -3.28 5.99
C VAL A 58 -4.33 -2.73 4.94
N ILE A 59 -5.63 -2.94 5.13
CA ILE A 59 -6.68 -2.39 4.28
C ILE A 59 -7.41 -1.31 5.08
N THR A 60 -7.29 -0.06 4.66
CA THR A 60 -7.84 1.12 5.35
C THR A 60 -8.94 1.83 4.57
N ASP A 61 -9.14 1.47 3.30
CA ASP A 61 -10.12 2.08 2.42
C ASP A 61 -10.87 1.03 1.58
N PRO A 62 -11.81 0.30 2.19
CA PRO A 62 -12.67 -0.63 1.46
C PRO A 62 -13.49 0.03 0.35
N ASP A 63 -13.88 1.31 0.51
CA ASP A 63 -14.69 2.05 -0.45
C ASP A 63 -13.97 2.23 -1.79
N CYS A 64 -12.66 2.42 -1.75
CA CYS A 64 -11.83 2.49 -2.97
C CYS A 64 -11.87 1.17 -3.76
N LEU A 65 -11.93 0.02 -3.07
CA LEU A 65 -12.09 -1.29 -3.68
C LEU A 65 -13.53 -1.49 -4.19
N GLU A 66 -14.55 -1.16 -3.38
CA GLU A 66 -15.97 -1.25 -3.75
C GLU A 66 -16.26 -0.51 -5.06
N GLN A 67 -15.66 0.66 -5.27
CA GLN A 67 -15.82 1.43 -6.51
C GLN A 67 -15.47 0.64 -7.78
N LEU A 68 -14.52 -0.31 -7.73
CA LEU A 68 -14.15 -1.12 -8.88
C LEU A 68 -15.25 -2.12 -9.24
N PHE A 69 -15.89 -2.72 -8.23
CA PHE A 69 -17.00 -3.64 -8.40
C PHE A 69 -18.26 -2.90 -8.85
N ALA A 70 -18.52 -1.73 -8.27
CA ALA A 70 -19.65 -0.89 -8.61
C ALA A 70 -19.66 -0.43 -10.08
N LEU A 71 -18.51 -0.32 -10.77
CA LEU A 71 -18.43 -0.02 -12.21
C LEU A 71 -19.22 -1.00 -13.08
N SER A 72 -19.42 -2.23 -12.61
CA SER A 72 -20.15 -3.29 -13.30
C SER A 72 -21.46 -3.69 -12.59
N GLY A 73 -21.90 -2.91 -11.60
CA GLY A 73 -23.09 -3.22 -10.79
C GLY A 73 -22.90 -4.39 -9.82
N ARG A 74 -21.64 -4.77 -9.53
CA ARG A 74 -21.28 -5.82 -8.55
C ARG A 74 -20.93 -5.20 -7.22
N LYS A 75 -20.85 -6.01 -6.16
CA LYS A 75 -20.41 -5.61 -4.82
C LYS A 75 -19.16 -6.38 -4.42
N LEU A 76 -18.22 -5.72 -3.74
CA LEU A 76 -17.03 -6.37 -3.20
C LEU A 76 -17.38 -7.53 -2.27
N SER A 77 -18.42 -7.36 -1.45
CA SER A 77 -18.91 -8.38 -0.50
C SER A 77 -19.39 -9.69 -1.14
N ASP A 78 -19.70 -9.69 -2.45
CA ASP A 78 -20.08 -10.91 -3.17
C ASP A 78 -18.85 -11.77 -3.53
N TYR A 79 -17.63 -11.22 -3.41
CA TYR A 79 -16.36 -11.85 -3.81
C TYR A 79 -15.43 -12.12 -2.65
N VAL A 80 -15.42 -11.25 -1.62
CA VAL A 80 -14.52 -11.37 -0.48
C VAL A 80 -15.16 -10.80 0.78
N ASP A 81 -14.95 -11.48 1.91
CA ASP A 81 -15.39 -11.04 3.23
C ASP A 81 -14.26 -10.26 3.91
N LEU A 82 -14.53 -9.01 4.30
CA LEU A 82 -13.60 -8.16 5.04
C LEU A 82 -13.90 -8.23 6.53
N ILE A 83 -12.91 -8.66 7.31
CA ILE A 83 -12.99 -8.78 8.76
C ILE A 83 -12.35 -7.54 9.38
N SER A 84 -13.05 -6.89 10.33
CA SER A 84 -12.50 -5.76 11.07
C SER A 84 -11.37 -6.20 12.00
N VAL A 85 -10.28 -5.44 12.00
CA VAL A 85 -9.12 -5.67 12.87
C VAL A 85 -9.19 -4.76 14.09
N ASP A 86 -9.15 -5.32 15.30
CA ASP A 86 -9.14 -4.58 16.56
C ASP A 86 -8.20 -5.25 17.58
N PRO A 87 -7.19 -4.54 18.12
CA PRO A 87 -6.76 -3.18 17.77
C PRO A 87 -6.24 -3.08 16.34
N PHE A 88 -6.28 -1.88 15.76
CA PHE A 88 -5.65 -1.61 14.46
C PHE A 88 -4.19 -1.99 14.47
N TYR A 89 -3.48 -1.55 15.52
CA TYR A 89 -2.08 -1.86 15.79
C TYR A 89 -1.85 -1.99 17.29
N ARG A 90 -1.03 -2.96 17.71
CA ARG A 90 -0.36 -2.93 19.01
C ARG A 90 1.05 -2.41 18.83
N LEU A 91 1.38 -1.34 19.53
CA LEU A 91 2.72 -0.74 19.55
C LEU A 91 3.38 -1.11 20.87
N CYS A 92 4.63 -1.57 20.79
CA CYS A 92 5.40 -2.04 21.94
C CYS A 92 6.77 -1.35 21.97
N TRP A 93 7.26 -1.04 23.15
CA TRP A 93 8.60 -0.47 23.37
C TRP A 93 9.40 -1.33 24.32
N GLU A 94 10.74 -1.20 24.27
CA GLU A 94 11.65 -1.99 25.09
C GLU A 94 11.52 -1.72 26.61
N ASP A 95 10.98 -0.59 27.01
CA ASP A 95 10.67 -0.26 28.42
C ASP A 95 9.44 -0.99 28.96
N GLY A 96 8.81 -1.85 28.15
CA GLY A 96 7.60 -2.60 28.48
C GLY A 96 6.29 -1.84 28.27
N HIS A 97 6.35 -0.56 27.82
CA HIS A 97 5.14 0.18 27.48
C HIS A 97 4.46 -0.42 26.24
N THR A 98 3.13 -0.47 26.26
CA THR A 98 2.31 -0.88 25.13
C THR A 98 1.20 0.14 24.88
N PHE A 99 0.84 0.33 23.61
CA PHE A 99 -0.25 1.20 23.19
C PHE A 99 -1.06 0.48 22.11
N ASP A 100 -2.35 0.23 22.40
CA ASP A 100 -3.27 -0.35 21.43
C ASP A 100 -4.01 0.78 20.70
N TYR A 101 -3.65 0.99 19.43
CA TYR A 101 -4.34 1.96 18.58
C TYR A 101 -5.67 1.34 18.11
N VAL A 102 -6.76 1.83 18.66
CA VAL A 102 -8.13 1.32 18.45
C VAL A 102 -9.05 2.41 17.90
N ASN A 103 -10.23 2.03 17.40
CA ASN A 103 -11.22 3.02 16.96
C ASN A 103 -12.03 3.66 18.13
N ASP A 104 -11.99 3.06 19.31
CA ASP A 104 -12.69 3.56 20.51
C ASP A 104 -11.96 4.76 21.11
N GLN A 105 -12.58 5.95 21.01
CA GLN A 105 -11.98 7.20 21.50
C GLN A 105 -11.79 7.19 23.02
N ALA A 106 -12.71 6.59 23.78
CA ALA A 106 -12.60 6.57 25.24
C ALA A 106 -11.43 5.69 25.70
N LYS A 107 -11.21 4.55 25.03
CA LYS A 107 -10.05 3.69 25.29
C LYS A 107 -8.74 4.39 24.94
N LEU A 108 -8.68 5.12 23.82
CA LEU A 108 -7.49 5.89 23.44
C LEU A 108 -7.22 7.02 24.45
N ASP A 109 -8.23 7.80 24.81
CA ASP A 109 -8.10 8.88 25.80
C ASP A 109 -7.59 8.33 27.14
N ALA A 110 -8.08 7.16 27.58
CA ALA A 110 -7.64 6.53 28.83
C ALA A 110 -6.16 6.07 28.75
N GLN A 111 -5.73 5.45 27.65
CA GLN A 111 -4.33 5.05 27.45
C GLN A 111 -3.40 6.28 27.43
N ILE A 112 -3.78 7.34 26.71
CA ILE A 112 -2.99 8.57 26.63
C ILE A 112 -2.93 9.24 27.99
N ALA A 113 -4.06 9.34 28.71
CA ALA A 113 -4.12 9.96 30.03
C ALA A 113 -3.29 9.20 31.07
N ALA A 114 -3.22 7.87 30.99
CA ALA A 114 -2.41 7.05 31.88
C ALA A 114 -0.91 7.36 31.76
N LYS A 115 -0.44 7.78 30.59
CA LYS A 115 0.97 8.16 30.35
C LYS A 115 1.19 9.65 30.55
N ASN A 116 0.38 10.51 29.92
CA ASN A 116 0.42 11.96 30.06
C ASN A 116 -0.98 12.58 29.88
N PRO A 117 -1.69 12.95 30.95
CA PRO A 117 -3.04 13.52 30.85
C PRO A 117 -3.11 14.79 29.98
N ALA A 118 -2.03 15.59 29.92
CA ALA A 118 -2.00 16.81 29.10
C ALA A 118 -2.08 16.53 27.61
N ASP A 119 -1.65 15.35 27.16
CA ASP A 119 -1.64 14.98 25.75
C ASP A 119 -3.02 14.58 25.20
N VAL A 120 -4.02 14.31 26.05
CA VAL A 120 -5.38 13.98 25.61
C VAL A 120 -5.97 15.13 24.76
N ALA A 121 -5.87 16.36 25.25
CA ALA A 121 -6.33 17.53 24.50
C ALA A 121 -5.50 17.76 23.23
N GLY A 122 -4.19 17.49 23.30
CA GLY A 122 -3.27 17.56 22.16
C GLY A 122 -3.64 16.55 21.06
N TYR A 123 -3.91 15.33 21.45
CA TYR A 123 -4.34 14.27 20.54
C TYR A 123 -5.64 14.62 19.80
N LYS A 124 -6.64 15.19 20.50
CA LYS A 124 -7.89 15.65 19.87
C LYS A 124 -7.64 16.74 18.82
N ARG A 125 -6.74 17.70 19.11
CA ARG A 125 -6.33 18.70 18.11
C ARG A 125 -5.58 18.07 16.92
N PHE A 126 -4.75 17.07 17.17
CA PHE A 126 -4.09 16.31 16.12
C PHE A 126 -5.09 15.58 15.21
N LEU A 127 -6.13 14.96 15.77
CA LEU A 127 -7.19 14.33 14.96
C LEU A 127 -7.94 15.34 14.10
N ALA A 128 -8.25 16.52 14.61
CA ALA A 128 -8.87 17.59 13.83
C ALA A 128 -7.97 18.04 12.66
N TYR A 129 -6.67 18.19 12.93
CA TYR A 129 -5.68 18.47 11.89
C TYR A 129 -5.58 17.35 10.84
N SER A 130 -5.56 16.10 11.29
CA SER A 130 -5.56 14.92 10.40
C SER A 130 -6.79 14.90 9.48
N GLU A 131 -7.95 15.28 10.01
CA GLU A 131 -9.19 15.39 9.25
C GLU A 131 -9.11 16.48 8.15
N GLU A 132 -8.55 17.66 8.47
CA GLU A 132 -8.33 18.70 7.46
C GLU A 132 -7.40 18.22 6.34
N LEU A 133 -6.33 17.48 6.71
CA LEU A 133 -5.41 16.88 5.74
C LEU A 133 -6.09 15.82 4.87
N PHE A 134 -6.98 15.01 5.47
CA PHE A 134 -7.74 14.01 4.74
C PHE A 134 -8.64 14.66 3.67
N GLN A 135 -9.37 15.71 4.03
CA GLN A 135 -10.24 16.42 3.10
C GLN A 135 -9.45 17.05 1.93
N GLU A 136 -8.29 17.63 2.20
CA GLU A 136 -7.47 18.24 1.15
C GLU A 136 -6.64 17.21 0.37
N GLY A 137 -5.92 16.34 1.07
CA GLY A 137 -4.96 15.43 0.45
C GLY A 137 -5.61 14.20 -0.19
N TYR A 138 -6.61 13.63 0.45
CA TYR A 138 -7.25 12.41 -0.03
C TYR A 138 -8.50 12.71 -0.88
N VAL A 139 -9.46 13.46 -0.34
CA VAL A 139 -10.74 13.70 -1.03
C VAL A 139 -10.56 14.61 -2.25
N LYS A 140 -9.87 15.74 -2.11
CA LYS A 140 -9.71 16.70 -3.23
C LYS A 140 -8.54 16.37 -4.16
N LEU A 141 -7.40 15.96 -3.62
CA LEU A 141 -6.18 15.78 -4.39
C LEU A 141 -5.89 14.34 -4.79
N GLY A 142 -6.55 13.35 -4.17
CA GLY A 142 -6.33 11.93 -4.46
C GLY A 142 -6.60 11.52 -5.91
N HIS A 143 -7.44 12.26 -6.61
CA HIS A 143 -7.75 12.03 -8.03
C HIS A 143 -6.98 12.95 -9.00
N VAL A 144 -6.14 13.84 -8.48
CA VAL A 144 -5.35 14.79 -9.30
C VAL A 144 -4.06 14.12 -9.76
N PRO A 145 -3.82 13.97 -11.06
CA PRO A 145 -2.66 13.22 -11.55
C PRO A 145 -1.33 13.98 -11.48
N PHE A 146 -1.29 15.24 -11.07
CA PHE A 146 -0.09 16.10 -10.94
C PHE A 146 0.88 15.96 -12.12
N LEU A 147 0.37 15.96 -13.36
CA LEU A 147 1.16 15.78 -14.57
C LEU A 147 1.91 17.05 -15.01
N ASP A 148 1.52 18.19 -14.48
CA ASP A 148 2.09 19.50 -14.83
C ASP A 148 2.34 20.36 -13.58
N PHE A 149 3.15 21.42 -13.78
CA PHE A 149 3.49 22.35 -12.71
C PHE A 149 2.28 23.21 -12.27
N LYS A 150 1.29 23.38 -13.14
CA LYS A 150 0.08 24.16 -12.84
C LYS A 150 -0.76 23.50 -11.75
N SER A 151 -0.94 22.18 -11.79
CA SER A 151 -1.67 21.44 -10.74
C SER A 151 -0.98 21.55 -9.38
N MET A 152 0.36 21.60 -9.34
CA MET A 152 1.13 21.87 -8.12
C MET A 152 0.88 23.27 -7.57
N ILE A 153 0.86 24.30 -8.44
CA ILE A 153 0.60 25.69 -8.02
C ILE A 153 -0.81 25.83 -7.43
N VAL A 154 -1.81 25.18 -8.03
CA VAL A 154 -3.19 25.21 -7.53
C VAL A 154 -3.32 24.59 -6.15
N ALA A 155 -2.63 23.50 -5.89
CA ALA A 155 -2.64 22.81 -4.59
C ALA A 155 -1.79 23.53 -3.51
N ALA A 156 -0.76 24.28 -3.91
CA ALA A 156 0.26 24.83 -3.01
C ALA A 156 -0.31 25.72 -1.88
N PRO A 157 -1.25 26.66 -2.07
CA PRO A 157 -1.73 27.53 -0.99
C PRO A 157 -2.31 26.76 0.17
N GLN A 158 -3.13 25.74 -0.10
CA GLN A 158 -3.76 24.94 0.95
C GLN A 158 -2.74 24.03 1.63
N LEU A 159 -1.85 23.39 0.89
CA LEU A 159 -0.76 22.60 1.44
C LEU A 159 0.18 23.46 2.31
N MET A 160 0.39 24.72 1.95
CA MET A 160 1.14 25.66 2.77
C MET A 160 0.39 26.02 4.06
N LYS A 161 -0.89 26.34 3.98
CA LYS A 161 -1.72 26.61 5.19
C LYS A 161 -1.65 25.44 6.17
N LEU A 162 -1.70 24.21 5.69
CA LEU A 162 -1.60 22.96 6.48
C LEU A 162 -0.16 22.61 6.89
N GLN A 163 0.83 23.42 6.48
CA GLN A 163 2.26 23.19 6.76
C GLN A 163 2.75 21.80 6.26
N ALA A 164 2.25 21.38 5.09
CA ALA A 164 2.58 20.06 4.52
C ALA A 164 4.07 19.89 4.14
N TRP A 165 4.87 20.97 4.16
CA TRP A 165 6.33 20.91 3.98
C TRP A 165 7.09 20.41 5.20
N ARG A 166 6.48 20.42 6.40
CA ARG A 166 7.10 19.89 7.63
C ARG A 166 7.02 18.36 7.61
N SER A 167 7.90 17.71 8.36
CA SER A 167 7.80 16.28 8.55
C SER A 167 6.63 15.91 9.47
N VAL A 168 6.08 14.68 9.31
CA VAL A 168 5.01 14.18 10.18
C VAL A 168 5.42 14.26 11.64
N TYR A 169 6.62 13.76 11.99
CA TYR A 169 7.10 13.79 13.37
C TYR A 169 7.19 15.21 13.93
N ALA A 170 7.79 16.14 13.16
CA ALA A 170 7.89 17.54 13.59
C ALA A 170 6.51 18.19 13.78
N LYS A 171 5.53 17.77 13.00
CA LYS A 171 4.15 18.28 13.14
C LYS A 171 3.44 17.68 14.34
N VAL A 172 3.61 16.38 14.60
CA VAL A 172 3.07 15.72 15.79
C VAL A 172 3.57 16.34 17.08
N CYS A 173 4.84 16.78 17.12
CA CYS A 173 5.42 17.47 18.28
C CYS A 173 4.71 18.79 18.66
N ASP A 174 3.98 19.43 17.74
CA ASP A 174 3.18 20.61 18.04
C ASP A 174 1.93 20.28 18.88
N PHE A 175 1.51 19.02 18.91
CA PHE A 175 0.28 18.56 19.54
C PHE A 175 0.49 17.81 20.84
N VAL A 176 1.50 16.92 20.88
CA VAL A 176 1.71 16.01 22.01
C VAL A 176 3.17 16.04 22.51
N GLN A 177 3.35 15.72 23.81
CA GLN A 177 4.64 15.81 24.49
C GLN A 177 5.28 14.44 24.73
N ASP A 178 4.48 13.41 25.02
CA ASP A 178 4.98 12.06 25.27
C ASP A 178 5.64 11.47 24.01
N GLU A 179 6.86 10.94 24.18
CA GLU A 179 7.67 10.45 23.05
C GLU A 179 7.09 9.17 22.43
N HIS A 180 6.53 8.27 23.24
CA HIS A 180 5.87 7.07 22.72
C HIS A 180 4.66 7.45 21.87
N LEU A 181 3.88 8.44 22.31
CA LEU A 181 2.75 8.93 21.54
C LEU A 181 3.19 9.64 20.26
N ARG A 182 4.29 10.40 20.28
CA ARG A 182 4.89 10.98 19.04
C ARG A 182 5.27 9.91 18.03
N GLN A 183 5.89 8.84 18.48
CA GLN A 183 6.23 7.71 17.64
C GLN A 183 4.98 7.02 17.12
N ALA A 184 3.99 6.75 17.99
CA ALA A 184 2.71 6.15 17.63
C ALA A 184 1.91 6.97 16.59
N LEU A 185 2.00 8.30 16.63
CA LEU A 185 1.30 9.19 15.68
C LEU A 185 2.10 9.49 14.39
N SER A 186 3.34 9.04 14.29
CA SER A 186 4.19 9.30 13.12
C SER A 186 4.66 8.06 12.36
N PHE A 187 4.55 6.85 12.94
CA PHE A 187 5.11 5.62 12.35
C PHE A 187 4.45 5.23 11.02
N HIS A 188 3.21 5.66 10.76
CA HIS A 188 2.46 5.32 9.54
C HIS A 188 3.22 5.65 8.25
N THR A 189 4.13 6.63 8.30
CA THR A 189 4.99 6.93 7.16
C THR A 189 5.91 5.77 6.79
N LEU A 190 6.30 4.92 7.76
CA LEU A 190 7.10 3.73 7.51
C LEU A 190 6.33 2.70 6.67
N LEU A 191 5.00 2.59 6.86
CA LEU A 191 4.15 1.69 6.08
C LEU A 191 4.11 2.05 4.59
N VAL A 192 4.33 3.33 4.27
CA VAL A 192 4.40 3.82 2.88
C VAL A 192 5.84 4.03 2.39
N GLY A 193 6.83 3.57 3.15
CA GLY A 193 8.24 3.62 2.79
C GLY A 193 8.92 4.97 2.98
N GLY A 194 8.39 5.83 3.87
CA GLY A 194 8.93 7.14 4.18
C GLY A 194 9.42 7.29 5.62
N SER A 195 10.50 8.06 5.83
CA SER A 195 10.96 8.40 7.17
C SER A 195 10.00 9.37 7.87
N PRO A 196 9.54 9.13 9.10
CA PRO A 196 8.69 10.07 9.83
C PRO A 196 9.36 11.43 10.06
N PHE A 197 10.68 11.49 10.03
CA PHE A 197 11.48 12.70 10.23
C PHE A 197 11.70 13.53 8.95
N ALA A 198 11.34 12.98 7.78
CA ALA A 198 11.55 13.64 6.49
C ALA A 198 10.28 13.65 5.60
N THR A 199 9.36 12.72 5.80
CA THR A 199 8.14 12.61 5.01
C THR A 199 7.15 13.72 5.37
N SER A 200 6.55 14.34 4.36
CA SER A 200 5.56 15.41 4.49
C SER A 200 4.45 15.10 5.49
N SER A 201 4.09 16.08 6.31
CA SER A 201 2.99 15.96 7.28
C SER A 201 1.62 15.69 6.65
N ILE A 202 1.48 15.80 5.33
CA ILE A 202 0.27 15.38 4.61
C ILE A 202 -0.11 13.94 4.94
N TYR A 203 0.88 13.06 5.19
CA TYR A 203 0.65 11.66 5.54
C TYR A 203 0.00 11.44 6.92
N ALA A 204 -0.12 12.49 7.75
CA ALA A 204 -0.94 12.41 8.96
C ALA A 204 -2.43 12.21 8.64
N LEU A 205 -2.86 12.42 7.38
CA LEU A 205 -4.21 12.09 6.89
C LEU A 205 -4.57 10.60 7.12
N ILE A 206 -3.58 9.70 7.21
CA ILE A 206 -3.81 8.26 7.43
C ILE A 206 -4.59 8.02 8.73
N HIS A 207 -4.36 8.80 9.77
CA HIS A 207 -5.13 8.68 11.02
C HIS A 207 -6.62 8.95 10.82
N ALA A 208 -6.98 9.97 10.03
CA ALA A 208 -8.38 10.24 9.70
C ALA A 208 -8.97 9.12 8.82
N LEU A 209 -8.19 8.60 7.87
CA LEU A 209 -8.59 7.50 7.02
C LEU A 209 -8.92 6.24 7.84
N GLU A 210 -8.02 5.83 8.74
CA GLU A 210 -8.21 4.66 9.61
C GLU A 210 -9.36 4.84 10.60
N ARG A 211 -9.49 6.05 11.18
CA ARG A 211 -10.58 6.36 12.12
C ARG A 211 -11.95 6.37 11.44
N ARG A 212 -12.03 6.69 10.16
CA ARG A 212 -13.26 6.68 9.35
C ARG A 212 -13.57 5.31 8.78
N GLY A 213 -12.59 4.72 8.10
CA GLY A 213 -12.74 3.49 7.34
C GLY A 213 -12.54 2.23 8.16
N GLY A 214 -11.84 2.31 9.30
CA GLY A 214 -11.36 1.14 10.04
C GLY A 214 -10.11 0.52 9.39
N VAL A 215 -9.62 -0.54 10.02
CA VAL A 215 -8.59 -1.42 9.46
C VAL A 215 -9.19 -2.80 9.26
N TRP A 216 -8.99 -3.35 8.08
CA TRP A 216 -9.64 -4.57 7.63
C TRP A 216 -8.63 -5.60 7.17
N PHE A 217 -9.02 -6.86 7.28
CA PHE A 217 -8.30 -8.01 6.76
C PHE A 217 -9.24 -8.89 5.92
N PRO A 218 -8.87 -9.25 4.68
CA PRO A 218 -9.70 -10.12 3.86
C PRO A 218 -9.64 -11.54 4.40
N ARG A 219 -10.77 -12.20 4.56
CA ARG A 219 -10.81 -13.64 4.87
C ARG A 219 -10.07 -14.42 3.79
N GLY A 220 -9.14 -15.27 4.19
CA GLY A 220 -8.27 -16.00 3.27
C GLY A 220 -6.99 -15.26 2.89
N GLY A 221 -6.69 -14.10 3.53
CA GLY A 221 -5.48 -13.32 3.29
C GLY A 221 -5.65 -12.22 2.25
N THR A 222 -4.63 -11.35 2.13
CA THR A 222 -4.65 -10.23 1.16
C THR A 222 -4.78 -10.71 -0.28
N HIS A 223 -4.30 -11.92 -0.58
CA HIS A 223 -4.43 -12.51 -1.92
C HIS A 223 -5.89 -12.80 -2.31
N ALA A 224 -6.80 -12.95 -1.36
CA ALA A 224 -8.24 -13.09 -1.65
C ALA A 224 -8.80 -11.86 -2.39
N LEU A 225 -8.34 -10.64 -2.07
CA LEU A 225 -8.69 -9.43 -2.84
C LEU A 225 -8.14 -9.46 -4.27
N ILE A 226 -6.95 -9.98 -4.47
CA ILE A 226 -6.36 -10.18 -5.80
C ILE A 226 -7.22 -11.15 -6.61
N THR A 227 -7.60 -12.27 -6.00
CA THR A 227 -8.47 -13.27 -6.62
C THR A 227 -9.83 -12.67 -6.97
N ALA A 228 -10.42 -11.88 -6.07
CA ALA A 228 -11.69 -11.18 -6.30
C ALA A 228 -11.62 -10.24 -7.52
N LEU A 229 -10.56 -9.42 -7.62
CA LEU A 229 -10.36 -8.50 -8.75
C LEU A 229 -10.09 -9.26 -10.06
N ALA A 230 -9.31 -10.35 -10.03
CA ALA A 230 -9.04 -11.17 -11.20
C ALA A 230 -10.32 -11.87 -11.70
N THR A 231 -11.13 -12.39 -10.78
CA THR A 231 -12.43 -13.01 -11.08
C THR A 231 -13.38 -11.99 -11.71
N LEU A 232 -13.55 -10.81 -11.09
CA LEU A 232 -14.35 -9.72 -11.63
C LEU A 232 -13.91 -9.36 -13.06
N PHE A 233 -12.60 -9.17 -13.28
CA PHE A 233 -12.05 -8.84 -14.59
C PHE A 233 -12.39 -9.90 -15.65
N GLN A 234 -12.27 -11.18 -15.30
CA GLN A 234 -12.60 -12.30 -16.22
C GLN A 234 -14.10 -12.42 -16.47
N GLU A 235 -14.96 -12.23 -15.46
CA GLU A 235 -16.41 -12.19 -15.61
C GLU A 235 -16.90 -11.06 -16.53
N LEU A 236 -16.16 -9.94 -16.58
CA LEU A 236 -16.40 -8.85 -17.52
C LEU A 236 -15.95 -9.17 -18.96
N GLY A 237 -15.40 -10.35 -19.19
CA GLY A 237 -14.91 -10.81 -20.48
C GLY A 237 -13.44 -10.43 -20.76
N GLY A 238 -12.69 -9.98 -19.74
CA GLY A 238 -11.25 -9.73 -19.84
C GLY A 238 -10.43 -11.00 -19.89
N THR A 239 -9.27 -10.95 -20.51
CA THR A 239 -8.35 -12.10 -20.65
C THR A 239 -7.16 -11.95 -19.71
N LEU A 240 -7.03 -12.83 -18.70
CA LEU A 240 -5.85 -12.93 -17.83
C LEU A 240 -4.96 -14.08 -18.28
N ARG A 241 -3.70 -13.77 -18.59
CA ARG A 241 -2.70 -14.75 -19.04
C ARG A 241 -1.55 -14.81 -18.04
N LEU A 242 -1.55 -15.86 -17.24
CA LEU A 242 -0.50 -16.19 -16.28
C LEU A 242 0.68 -16.88 -16.98
N SER A 243 1.84 -16.92 -16.32
CA SER A 243 3.08 -17.52 -16.86
C SER A 243 3.41 -17.01 -18.26
N THR A 244 3.02 -15.77 -18.56
CA THR A 244 3.17 -15.15 -19.88
C THR A 244 3.91 -13.82 -19.76
N PRO A 245 5.23 -13.84 -19.53
CA PRO A 245 6.00 -12.61 -19.32
C PRO A 245 6.10 -11.80 -20.61
N ALA A 246 5.78 -10.50 -20.49
CA ALA A 246 6.06 -9.53 -21.55
C ALA A 246 7.56 -9.25 -21.62
N LYS A 247 8.13 -9.26 -22.82
CA LYS A 247 9.55 -8.99 -23.08
C LYS A 247 9.77 -7.54 -23.49
N THR A 248 8.89 -7.02 -24.36
CA THR A 248 9.05 -5.68 -24.96
C THR A 248 7.68 -5.08 -25.28
N ILE A 249 7.53 -3.78 -25.06
CA ILE A 249 6.41 -3.00 -25.61
C ILE A 249 6.83 -2.55 -27.00
N THR A 250 6.20 -3.07 -28.05
CA THR A 250 6.57 -2.75 -29.43
C THR A 250 6.08 -1.36 -29.81
N THR A 251 6.90 -0.62 -30.57
CA THR A 251 6.59 0.75 -31.00
C THR A 251 6.99 0.95 -32.47
N GLN A 252 6.19 1.75 -33.17
CA GLN A 252 6.48 2.20 -34.53
C GLN A 252 6.23 3.70 -34.65
N ALA A 253 7.16 4.46 -35.17
CA ALA A 253 7.08 5.92 -35.27
C ALA A 253 6.68 6.63 -33.97
N GLY A 254 7.20 6.14 -32.83
CA GLY A 254 6.92 6.71 -31.49
C GLY A 254 5.55 6.36 -30.89
N ARG A 255 4.75 5.52 -31.57
CA ARG A 255 3.47 5.01 -31.07
C ARG A 255 3.58 3.55 -30.68
N VAL A 256 2.85 3.16 -29.65
CA VAL A 256 2.71 1.76 -29.24
C VAL A 256 1.98 0.98 -30.34
N THR A 257 2.44 -0.25 -30.63
CA THR A 257 1.82 -1.15 -31.60
C THR A 257 1.44 -2.49 -30.99
N GLY A 258 1.97 -2.83 -29.80
CA GLY A 258 1.67 -4.10 -29.15
C GLY A 258 2.66 -4.52 -28.07
N VAL A 259 2.69 -5.81 -27.81
CA VAL A 259 3.56 -6.46 -26.82
C VAL A 259 4.24 -7.66 -27.47
N GLU A 260 5.56 -7.75 -27.35
CA GLU A 260 6.34 -8.96 -27.61
C GLU A 260 6.42 -9.78 -26.32
N LEU A 261 6.06 -11.05 -26.39
CA LEU A 261 6.15 -12.00 -25.28
C LEU A 261 7.52 -12.70 -25.25
N ALA A 262 7.89 -13.29 -24.12
CA ALA A 262 9.18 -13.98 -23.95
C ALA A 262 9.43 -15.07 -25.02
N GLY A 263 8.37 -15.73 -25.51
CA GLY A 263 8.45 -16.70 -26.61
C GLY A 263 8.63 -16.10 -28.02
N GLY A 264 8.82 -14.76 -28.14
CA GLY A 264 9.02 -14.08 -29.44
C GLY A 264 7.72 -13.75 -30.18
N LYS A 265 6.56 -14.18 -29.71
CA LYS A 265 5.26 -13.84 -30.30
C LYS A 265 4.96 -12.36 -30.07
N ILE A 266 4.60 -11.64 -31.13
CA ILE A 266 4.13 -10.24 -31.04
C ILE A 266 2.62 -10.23 -31.19
N GLU A 267 1.94 -9.54 -30.25
CA GLU A 267 0.49 -9.33 -30.29
C GLU A 267 0.20 -7.83 -30.39
N ALA A 268 -0.66 -7.45 -31.33
CA ALA A 268 -1.01 -6.06 -31.59
C ALA A 268 -2.04 -5.55 -30.59
N PHE A 269 -1.83 -4.32 -30.08
CA PHE A 269 -2.74 -3.61 -29.18
C PHE A 269 -2.74 -2.12 -29.52
N ASP A 270 -3.91 -1.48 -29.37
CA ASP A 270 -4.06 -0.04 -29.58
C ASP A 270 -3.46 0.78 -28.43
N THR A 271 -3.46 0.21 -27.22
CA THR A 271 -2.83 0.81 -26.04
C THR A 271 -2.19 -0.26 -25.15
N VAL A 272 -1.10 0.12 -24.47
CA VAL A 272 -0.40 -0.73 -23.51
C VAL A 272 -0.15 0.06 -22.24
N ALA A 273 -0.55 -0.50 -21.11
CA ALA A 273 -0.23 0.00 -19.78
C ALA A 273 0.74 -0.96 -19.08
N SER A 274 1.74 -0.43 -18.41
CA SER A 274 2.65 -1.22 -17.58
C SER A 274 2.40 -0.94 -16.10
N ASN A 275 2.05 -1.99 -15.36
CA ASN A 275 2.04 -2.03 -13.90
C ASN A 275 3.26 -2.78 -13.34
N ALA A 276 4.23 -3.11 -14.19
CA ALA A 276 5.52 -3.59 -13.76
C ALA A 276 6.32 -2.47 -13.06
N ASP A 277 7.37 -2.85 -12.33
CA ASP A 277 8.27 -1.88 -11.72
C ASP A 277 8.74 -0.83 -12.74
N ILE A 278 8.81 0.44 -12.31
CA ILE A 278 9.11 1.56 -13.22
C ILE A 278 10.50 1.43 -13.86
N VAL A 279 11.49 0.92 -13.12
CA VAL A 279 12.85 0.69 -13.65
C VAL A 279 12.79 -0.40 -14.70
N HIS A 280 12.13 -1.53 -14.39
CA HIS A 280 11.93 -2.62 -15.36
C HIS A 280 11.19 -2.14 -16.61
N THR A 281 10.17 -1.34 -16.45
CA THR A 281 9.40 -0.78 -17.57
C THR A 281 10.30 0.00 -18.54
N TYR A 282 11.11 0.93 -18.02
CA TYR A 282 11.93 1.79 -18.89
C TYR A 282 13.25 1.14 -19.32
N GLU A 283 13.89 0.32 -18.49
CA GLU A 283 15.13 -0.35 -18.86
C GLU A 283 14.91 -1.57 -19.78
N LYS A 284 13.87 -2.36 -19.51
CA LYS A 284 13.63 -3.63 -20.21
C LYS A 284 12.53 -3.50 -21.27
N LEU A 285 11.31 -3.14 -20.87
CA LEU A 285 10.18 -3.15 -21.80
C LEU A 285 10.28 -2.05 -22.87
N LEU A 286 10.84 -0.88 -22.55
CA LEU A 286 10.99 0.28 -23.43
C LEU A 286 12.45 0.66 -23.71
N GLY A 287 13.43 -0.11 -23.26
CA GLY A 287 14.87 0.21 -23.38
C GLY A 287 15.37 0.39 -24.80
N HIS A 288 14.71 -0.18 -25.79
CA HIS A 288 15.00 0.00 -27.22
C HIS A 288 14.61 1.41 -27.73
N THR A 289 13.71 2.13 -27.04
CA THR A 289 13.24 3.47 -27.43
C THR A 289 14.15 4.57 -26.89
N LYS A 290 14.15 5.75 -27.57
CA LYS A 290 14.87 6.94 -27.08
C LYS A 290 14.34 7.41 -25.72
N ARG A 291 12.99 7.43 -25.54
CA ARG A 291 12.36 7.82 -24.28
C ARG A 291 12.66 6.83 -23.16
N GLY A 292 12.57 5.52 -23.42
CA GLY A 292 12.90 4.49 -22.44
C GLY A 292 14.30 4.64 -21.88
N ARG A 293 15.32 4.81 -22.78
CA ARG A 293 16.71 5.05 -22.35
C ARG A 293 16.88 6.35 -21.54
N SER A 294 16.19 7.42 -21.93
CA SER A 294 16.25 8.71 -21.20
C SER A 294 15.69 8.57 -19.79
N GLU A 295 14.51 7.95 -19.64
CA GLU A 295 13.88 7.74 -18.33
C GLU A 295 14.68 6.76 -17.47
N ALA A 296 15.19 5.67 -18.03
CA ALA A 296 16.06 4.74 -17.32
C ALA A 296 17.30 5.45 -16.76
N LYS A 297 17.93 6.35 -17.56
CA LYS A 297 19.05 7.17 -17.09
C LYS A 297 18.65 8.09 -15.91
N ARG A 298 17.48 8.72 -16.00
CA ARG A 298 16.94 9.59 -14.91
C ARG A 298 16.71 8.79 -13.64
N LEU A 299 16.14 7.60 -13.74
CA LEU A 299 15.83 6.72 -12.60
C LEU A 299 17.08 6.21 -11.87
N LYS A 300 18.23 6.07 -12.54
CA LYS A 300 19.49 5.69 -11.87
C LYS A 300 19.94 6.67 -10.80
N GLY A 301 19.54 7.94 -10.89
CA GLY A 301 19.82 8.97 -9.87
C GLY A 301 18.68 9.17 -8.86
N ALA A 302 17.59 8.43 -8.96
CA ALA A 302 16.45 8.57 -8.07
C ALA A 302 16.71 7.92 -6.70
N ARG A 303 16.13 8.50 -5.65
CA ARG A 303 16.07 7.85 -4.34
C ARG A 303 14.86 6.92 -4.32
N PHE A 304 15.10 5.66 -3.98
CA PHE A 304 14.06 4.67 -3.74
C PHE A 304 13.80 4.52 -2.24
N SER A 305 12.62 4.01 -1.89
CA SER A 305 12.36 3.58 -0.52
C SER A 305 13.28 2.42 -0.14
N PRO A 306 13.64 2.24 1.14
CA PRO A 306 14.32 1.04 1.58
C PRO A 306 13.46 -0.20 1.27
N SER A 307 14.12 -1.35 1.13
CA SER A 307 13.45 -2.65 1.03
C SER A 307 13.16 -3.21 2.42
N LEU A 308 12.37 -4.28 2.45
CA LEU A 308 12.08 -5.06 3.66
C LEU A 308 12.80 -6.41 3.57
N PHE A 309 13.22 -6.92 4.71
CA PHE A 309 13.54 -8.33 4.89
C PHE A 309 12.37 -8.97 5.63
N VAL A 310 11.72 -9.95 5.00
CA VAL A 310 10.55 -10.62 5.54
C VAL A 310 10.92 -12.06 5.88
N VAL A 311 10.57 -12.50 7.08
CA VAL A 311 10.68 -13.90 7.52
C VAL A 311 9.26 -14.43 7.71
N HIS A 312 8.91 -15.44 6.96
CA HIS A 312 7.68 -16.20 7.16
C HIS A 312 7.98 -17.43 8.04
N PHE A 313 7.18 -17.64 9.08
CA PHE A 313 7.35 -18.78 9.96
C PHE A 313 6.01 -19.20 10.56
N GLY A 314 5.82 -20.49 10.75
CA GLY A 314 4.71 -21.08 11.48
C GLY A 314 5.12 -21.43 12.91
N LEU A 315 4.21 -21.29 13.86
CA LEU A 315 4.40 -21.67 15.25
C LEU A 315 3.50 -22.87 15.59
N LYS A 316 3.99 -23.76 16.46
CA LYS A 316 3.24 -24.96 16.91
C LYS A 316 2.30 -24.70 18.09
N ALA A 317 2.04 -23.43 18.40
CA ALA A 317 1.15 -23.00 19.47
C ALA A 317 0.55 -21.63 19.18
N GLU A 318 -0.65 -21.38 19.67
CA GLU A 318 -1.25 -20.06 19.65
C GLU A 318 -0.55 -19.12 20.66
N HIS A 319 -0.41 -17.85 20.27
CA HIS A 319 0.16 -16.79 21.08
C HIS A 319 -0.87 -15.66 21.28
N PRO A 320 -1.80 -15.78 22.25
CA PRO A 320 -2.93 -14.87 22.42
C PRO A 320 -2.52 -13.43 22.78
N GLN A 321 -1.28 -13.20 23.21
CA GLN A 321 -0.73 -11.86 23.44
C GLN A 321 -0.41 -11.12 22.13
N MET A 322 -0.21 -11.85 21.03
CA MET A 322 0.00 -11.26 19.71
C MET A 322 -1.31 -10.64 19.19
N ARG A 323 -1.20 -9.49 18.54
CA ARG A 323 -2.29 -8.89 17.80
C ARG A 323 -2.04 -9.04 16.30
N HIS A 324 -3.08 -8.83 15.50
CA HIS A 324 -2.97 -8.93 14.05
C HIS A 324 -1.77 -8.16 13.52
N HIS A 325 -1.63 -6.90 13.96
CA HIS A 325 -0.49 -6.04 13.69
C HIS A 325 0.19 -5.67 15.00
N THR A 326 1.43 -6.12 15.20
CA THR A 326 2.24 -5.73 16.35
C THR A 326 3.53 -5.09 15.86
N ILE A 327 3.83 -3.89 16.36
CA ILE A 327 5.01 -3.12 15.99
C ILE A 327 5.87 -2.94 17.23
N CYS A 328 7.11 -3.41 17.17
CA CYS A 328 8.08 -3.30 18.25
C CYS A 328 9.13 -2.23 17.89
N PHE A 329 9.15 -1.16 18.66
CA PHE A 329 10.12 -0.08 18.49
C PHE A 329 11.37 -0.33 19.36
N GLY A 330 12.54 -0.21 18.74
CA GLY A 330 13.81 -0.19 19.48
C GLY A 330 14.04 1.15 20.15
N SER A 331 14.93 1.15 21.17
CA SER A 331 15.26 2.34 21.96
C SER A 331 15.92 3.46 21.14
N ARG A 332 16.67 3.11 20.09
CA ARG A 332 17.34 4.06 19.18
C ARG A 332 16.48 4.45 17.97
N TYR A 333 15.18 4.63 18.15
CA TYR A 333 14.22 4.83 17.04
C TYR A 333 14.68 5.88 16.01
N ARG A 334 15.09 7.07 16.46
CA ARG A 334 15.49 8.17 15.57
C ARG A 334 16.80 7.84 14.83
N GLU A 335 17.79 7.32 15.54
CA GLU A 335 19.10 6.95 14.98
C GLU A 335 18.93 5.81 13.98
N LEU A 336 18.16 4.77 14.32
CA LEU A 336 17.87 3.63 13.46
C LEU A 336 17.21 4.07 12.13
N ILE A 337 16.18 4.91 12.20
CA ILE A 337 15.54 5.47 11.01
C ILE A 337 16.54 6.30 10.19
N GLY A 338 17.42 7.08 10.85
CA GLY A 338 18.48 7.84 10.18
C GLY A 338 19.51 6.95 9.48
N GLU A 339 19.83 5.80 10.05
CA GLU A 339 20.75 4.80 9.44
C GLU A 339 20.11 4.15 8.21
N ILE A 340 18.85 3.72 8.31
CA ILE A 340 18.12 3.08 7.21
C ILE A 340 17.93 4.03 6.03
N TYR A 341 17.42 5.24 6.27
CA TYR A 341 17.04 6.17 5.19
C TYR A 341 18.18 7.07 4.72
N GLY A 342 19.19 7.29 5.56
CA GLY A 342 20.30 8.21 5.25
C GLY A 342 21.60 7.52 4.86
N LYS A 343 21.96 6.42 5.53
CA LYS A 343 23.27 5.77 5.38
C LYS A 343 23.21 4.43 4.66
N ASN A 344 22.02 3.87 4.43
CA ASN A 344 21.82 2.49 3.92
C ASN A 344 22.62 1.46 4.75
N ASN A 345 22.61 1.64 6.06
CA ASN A 345 23.36 0.81 6.99
C ASN A 345 22.43 -0.23 7.62
N LEU A 346 22.87 -1.47 7.70
CA LEU A 346 22.20 -2.51 8.48
C LEU A 346 22.63 -2.34 9.94
N ALA A 347 21.71 -1.88 10.78
CA ALA A 347 21.95 -1.71 12.21
C ALA A 347 22.03 -3.07 12.93
N ASN A 348 22.61 -3.08 14.14
CA ASN A 348 22.65 -4.28 14.99
C ASN A 348 21.34 -4.47 15.79
N ASP A 349 20.52 -3.45 15.88
CA ASP A 349 19.19 -3.43 16.50
C ASP A 349 18.12 -3.15 15.44
N PHE A 350 16.91 -3.67 15.63
CA PHE A 350 15.82 -3.54 14.68
C PHE A 350 14.54 -3.07 15.36
N SER A 351 13.75 -2.27 14.63
CA SER A 351 12.32 -2.22 14.88
C SER A 351 11.67 -3.33 14.05
N LEU A 352 10.71 -4.03 14.64
CA LEU A 352 10.06 -5.18 14.02
C LEU A 352 8.60 -4.87 13.78
N TYR A 353 8.08 -5.35 12.66
CA TYR A 353 6.66 -5.48 12.42
C TYR A 353 6.31 -6.97 12.35
N LEU A 354 5.41 -7.38 13.22
CA LEU A 354 4.91 -8.76 13.30
C LEU A 354 3.47 -8.77 12.78
N HIS A 355 3.22 -9.59 11.77
CA HIS A 355 1.90 -9.83 11.20
C HIS A 355 1.43 -11.22 11.60
N ALA A 356 0.38 -11.29 12.42
CA ALA A 356 -0.23 -12.54 12.89
C ALA A 356 -1.68 -12.63 12.38
N PRO A 357 -1.90 -12.98 11.09
CA PRO A 357 -3.24 -12.99 10.50
C PRO A 357 -4.17 -13.99 11.16
N CYS A 358 -3.67 -15.08 11.72
CA CYS A 358 -4.44 -16.06 12.48
C CYS A 358 -5.12 -15.50 13.75
N ALA A 359 -4.68 -14.33 14.25
CA ALA A 359 -5.38 -13.62 15.32
C ALA A 359 -6.76 -13.10 14.89
N THR A 360 -6.96 -12.87 13.59
CA THR A 360 -8.22 -12.37 13.01
C THR A 360 -8.95 -13.44 12.19
N ASP A 361 -8.21 -14.21 11.39
CA ASP A 361 -8.74 -15.29 10.56
C ASP A 361 -8.03 -16.62 10.89
N LYS A 362 -8.68 -17.47 11.66
CA LYS A 362 -8.13 -18.76 12.07
C LYS A 362 -7.79 -19.69 10.89
N GLY A 363 -8.36 -19.45 9.70
CA GLY A 363 -8.06 -20.22 8.49
C GLY A 363 -6.66 -19.96 7.91
N GLN A 364 -5.88 -19.01 8.47
CA GLN A 364 -4.52 -18.71 8.00
C GLN A 364 -3.45 -19.69 8.52
N ALA A 365 -3.78 -20.52 9.49
CA ALA A 365 -2.86 -21.50 10.10
C ALA A 365 -3.61 -22.82 10.41
N PRO A 366 -2.89 -23.93 10.58
CA PRO A 366 -3.47 -25.16 11.12
C PRO A 366 -4.06 -24.96 12.52
N GLU A 367 -5.02 -25.79 12.89
CA GLU A 367 -5.69 -25.73 14.20
C GLU A 367 -4.66 -25.82 15.34
N GLY A 368 -4.73 -24.90 16.29
CA GLY A 368 -3.83 -24.82 17.44
C GLY A 368 -2.44 -24.21 17.16
N CYS A 369 -2.27 -23.64 15.96
CA CYS A 369 -1.00 -23.02 15.53
C CYS A 369 -1.12 -21.49 15.40
#